data_ea2bc41a1d54186016f28573fce9f9d7
#
_entry.id   ea2bc41a1d54186016f28573fce9f9d7
#
_cell.length_a   1.000
_cell.length_b   1.000
_cell.length_c   1.000
_cell.angle_alpha   90.00
_cell.angle_beta   90.00
_cell.angle_gamma   90.00
#
_symmetry.space_group_name_H-M   'P 1'
#
loop_
_entity.id
_entity.type
_entity.pdbx_description
1 polymer ?
#
loop_
_entity_poly.entity_id
_entity_poly.type
_entity_poly.pdbx_seq_one_letter_code
_entity_poly.pdbx_strand_id
1 'polypeptide(L)'
;MKTENIPYKIYLSESEMPQNWYNVRADMKNKPAPLVNPGTGKPMGFDDLRPVFCDELIEQELDNDTPYIPIPQEIRDFYKMYRPSPLVRAYCLEEKLGTPAKIYYKFEGNNTSGSHKLNSSIAQAYYAKKQGLKGVTTETGAGQWGTALSMACAYLGLDLKVFMVKCSYEQKPFRREVMRTYGASVTPSPSNTTNVGRAILAKDPDTTGSLGCAISEAVEVATTTPGYRYVLGSVLNQVLLHQSVIGLETKIALDKYGITPDIIIGCAGGGSNLGGLIAPFMGEKLRGEKDYRFIAVEPASCPSFTRGVFAYDFCDTGMVCPLAKMYTLGSGFIPSANHAGGLRYHGMSPILSRLYHDGLMEARSVEQTSVFEAAEYFARTEGILPAPESSHAIRAAIDEALKCKETGEEKTIVFGLTGTGHFDLVAYQKFNDHEMTDIIPTDEQLAASIAKLPKVAE
;
A
#
# COMPACT_ATOMS: atom_id res chain seq x y z
N MET A 1 -7.09 -9.91 38.47
CA MET A 1 -8.00 -9.00 37.76
C MET A 1 -8.86 -9.83 36.83
N LYS A 2 -10.19 -9.67 36.87
CA LYS A 2 -11.06 -10.31 35.87
C LYS A 2 -10.66 -9.71 34.51
N THR A 3 -10.18 -10.53 33.59
CA THR A 3 -10.00 -10.14 32.19
C THR A 3 -11.38 -9.73 31.67
N GLU A 4 -11.58 -8.42 31.46
CA GLU A 4 -12.75 -7.96 30.74
C GLU A 4 -12.83 -8.74 29.44
N ASN A 5 -14.03 -9.26 29.16
CA ASN A 5 -14.27 -10.06 27.95
C ASN A 5 -14.17 -9.11 26.74
N ILE A 6 -13.00 -9.05 26.11
CA ILE A 6 -12.80 -8.25 24.89
C ILE A 6 -13.63 -8.89 23.77
N PRO A 7 -14.52 -8.14 23.11
CA PRO A 7 -15.34 -8.70 22.05
C PRO A 7 -14.50 -9.15 20.85
N TYR A 8 -14.98 -10.12 20.07
CA TYR A 8 -14.34 -10.53 18.81
C TYR A 8 -14.12 -9.35 17.87
N LYS A 9 -15.09 -8.45 17.76
CA LYS A 9 -15.03 -7.26 16.90
C LYS A 9 -15.21 -6.01 17.73
N ILE A 10 -14.20 -5.16 17.70
CA ILE A 10 -14.25 -3.83 18.31
C ILE A 10 -14.64 -2.85 17.21
N TYR A 11 -15.81 -2.25 17.35
CA TYR A 11 -16.30 -1.19 16.47
C TYR A 11 -16.24 0.16 17.17
N LEU A 12 -15.96 1.19 16.38
CA LEU A 12 -16.19 2.57 16.77
C LEU A 12 -17.61 2.98 16.34
N SER A 13 -18.18 3.97 17.00
CA SER A 13 -19.35 4.69 16.47
C SER A 13 -18.91 5.71 15.41
N GLU A 14 -19.83 6.22 14.61
CA GLU A 14 -19.53 7.29 13.65
C GLU A 14 -18.94 8.55 14.32
N SER A 15 -19.36 8.85 15.55
CA SER A 15 -18.87 9.99 16.32
C SER A 15 -17.44 9.82 16.85
N GLU A 16 -16.95 8.59 16.93
CA GLU A 16 -15.58 8.26 17.34
C GLU A 16 -14.60 8.20 16.15
N MET A 17 -15.10 8.31 14.91
CA MET A 17 -14.26 8.29 13.73
C MET A 17 -13.32 9.50 13.69
N PRO A 18 -12.08 9.33 13.17
CA PRO A 18 -11.12 10.42 13.06
C PRO A 18 -11.65 11.61 12.26
N GLN A 19 -11.46 12.81 12.80
CA GLN A 19 -11.83 14.07 12.15
C GLN A 19 -10.66 14.65 11.33
N ASN A 20 -9.44 14.18 11.59
CA ASN A 20 -8.22 14.61 10.93
C ASN A 20 -7.43 13.40 10.46
N TRP A 21 -6.69 13.54 9.37
CA TRP A 21 -5.57 12.67 9.07
C TRP A 21 -4.37 13.06 9.91
N TYR A 22 -3.49 12.11 10.18
CA TYR A 22 -2.25 12.34 10.91
C TYR A 22 -1.03 12.23 9.99
N ASN A 23 -0.28 13.32 9.93
CA ASN A 23 0.95 13.42 9.16
C ASN A 23 2.16 13.09 10.06
N VAL A 24 2.60 11.86 10.02
CA VAL A 24 3.73 11.37 10.83
C VAL A 24 5.03 12.14 10.57
N ARG A 25 5.18 12.80 9.40
CA ARG A 25 6.35 13.61 9.08
C ARG A 25 6.55 14.76 10.05
N ALA A 26 5.48 15.31 10.62
CA ALA A 26 5.58 16.40 11.59
C ALA A 26 6.43 16.00 12.81
N ASP A 27 6.35 14.74 13.24
CA ASP A 27 7.12 14.23 14.37
C ASP A 27 8.48 13.61 13.99
N MET A 28 8.77 13.40 12.70
CA MET A 28 10.04 12.83 12.25
C MET A 28 11.19 13.84 12.46
N LYS A 29 12.27 13.41 13.12
CA LYS A 29 13.51 14.20 13.24
C LYS A 29 14.19 14.35 11.87
N ASN A 30 14.31 13.25 11.16
CA ASN A 30 14.86 13.21 9.81
C ASN A 30 13.68 13.10 8.83
N LYS A 31 13.34 14.21 8.17
CA LYS A 31 12.25 14.23 7.17
C LYS A 31 12.62 13.39 5.94
N PRO A 32 11.64 12.84 5.21
CA PRO A 32 11.91 12.30 3.87
C PRO A 32 12.56 13.36 2.98
N ALA A 33 13.51 12.96 2.16
CA ALA A 33 14.12 13.87 1.20
C ALA A 33 13.10 14.33 0.15
N PRO A 34 13.23 15.55 -0.39
CA PRO A 34 12.30 16.06 -1.39
C PRO A 34 12.36 15.24 -2.69
N LEU A 35 11.28 15.27 -3.45
CA LEU A 35 11.28 14.80 -4.83
C LEU A 35 12.23 15.69 -5.66
N VAL A 36 12.99 15.09 -6.58
CA VAL A 36 14.00 15.78 -7.39
C VAL A 36 13.62 15.69 -8.87
N ASN A 37 13.72 16.83 -9.55
CA ASN A 37 13.55 16.89 -11.00
C ASN A 37 14.76 16.24 -11.69
N PRO A 38 14.56 15.17 -12.48
CA PRO A 38 15.68 14.44 -13.08
C PRO A 38 16.48 15.26 -14.11
N GLY A 39 15.84 16.26 -14.73
CA GLY A 39 16.50 17.12 -15.73
C GLY A 39 17.37 18.21 -15.12
N THR A 40 17.01 18.72 -13.93
CA THR A 40 17.71 19.84 -13.29
C THR A 40 18.50 19.43 -12.04
N GLY A 41 18.24 18.25 -11.47
CA GLY A 41 18.81 17.80 -10.20
C GLY A 41 18.35 18.61 -8.98
N LYS A 42 17.33 19.45 -9.11
CA LYS A 42 16.82 20.32 -8.03
C LYS A 42 15.57 19.76 -7.39
N PRO A 43 15.33 20.05 -6.09
CA PRO A 43 14.05 19.74 -5.44
C PRO A 43 12.87 20.33 -6.22
N MET A 44 11.81 19.54 -6.33
CA MET A 44 10.57 19.95 -6.98
C MET A 44 9.66 20.68 -6.00
N GLY A 45 9.11 21.80 -6.46
CA GLY A 45 8.11 22.56 -5.75
C GLY A 45 6.71 22.34 -6.32
N PHE A 46 5.77 23.18 -5.85
CA PHE A 46 4.36 23.12 -6.24
C PHE A 46 4.16 23.18 -7.77
N ASP A 47 4.77 24.16 -8.42
CA ASP A 47 4.59 24.39 -9.87
C ASP A 47 5.17 23.26 -10.73
N ASP A 48 6.23 22.59 -10.26
CA ASP A 48 6.83 21.43 -10.93
C ASP A 48 5.90 20.21 -10.92
N LEU A 49 5.12 20.03 -9.85
CA LEU A 49 4.20 18.91 -9.67
C LEU A 49 2.80 19.13 -10.25
N ARG A 50 2.42 20.39 -10.45
CA ARG A 50 1.09 20.79 -10.91
C ARG A 50 0.65 20.21 -12.25
N PRO A 51 1.51 19.97 -13.24
CA PRO A 51 1.11 19.26 -14.46
C PRO A 51 0.63 17.83 -14.22
N VAL A 52 1.10 17.18 -13.14
CA VAL A 52 0.84 15.76 -12.84
C VAL A 52 -0.29 15.60 -11.84
N PHE A 53 -0.30 16.38 -10.74
CA PHE A 53 -1.20 16.18 -9.59
C PHE A 53 -2.20 17.32 -9.41
N CYS A 54 -3.26 17.07 -8.65
CA CYS A 54 -4.18 18.09 -8.15
C CYS A 54 -3.48 19.01 -7.15
N ASP A 55 -3.87 20.29 -7.13
CA ASP A 55 -3.24 21.32 -6.30
C ASP A 55 -3.23 20.94 -4.81
N GLU A 56 -4.36 20.56 -4.23
CA GLU A 56 -4.46 20.15 -2.83
C GLU A 56 -3.58 18.92 -2.48
N LEU A 57 -3.47 17.98 -3.43
CA LEU A 57 -2.63 16.79 -3.23
C LEU A 57 -1.13 17.15 -3.22
N ILE A 58 -0.75 18.20 -3.95
CA ILE A 58 0.63 18.74 -3.94
C ILE A 58 0.91 19.41 -2.60
N GLU A 59 -0.03 20.21 -2.08
CA GLU A 59 0.11 20.83 -0.76
C GLU A 59 0.32 19.77 0.32
N GLN A 60 -0.50 18.72 0.32
CA GLN A 60 -0.37 17.60 1.24
C GLN A 60 0.93 16.79 1.04
N GLU A 61 1.41 16.65 -0.19
CA GLU A 61 2.67 15.98 -0.49
C GLU A 61 3.87 16.74 0.09
N LEU A 62 3.86 18.06 0.00
CA LEU A 62 4.96 18.93 0.39
C LEU A 62 4.93 19.33 1.88
N ASP A 63 3.78 19.22 2.56
CA ASP A 63 3.65 19.60 3.98
C ASP A 63 4.34 18.59 4.90
N ASN A 64 5.47 19.00 5.46
CA ASN A 64 6.25 18.19 6.40
C ASN A 64 5.99 18.54 7.88
N ASP A 65 5.21 19.56 8.17
CA ASP A 65 5.20 20.21 9.49
C ASP A 65 3.84 20.21 10.19
N THR A 66 2.73 20.18 9.43
CA THR A 66 1.39 20.14 10.01
C THR A 66 1.03 18.74 10.46
N PRO A 67 0.88 18.47 11.78
CA PRO A 67 0.66 17.10 12.27
C PRO A 67 -0.75 16.57 11.99
N TYR A 68 -1.77 17.43 12.03
CA TYR A 68 -3.16 17.03 11.84
C TYR A 68 -3.80 17.85 10.72
N ILE A 69 -4.21 17.16 9.65
CA ILE A 69 -4.85 17.77 8.49
C ILE A 69 -6.35 17.43 8.53
N PRO A 70 -7.25 18.43 8.57
CA PRO A 70 -8.68 18.18 8.65
C PRO A 70 -9.20 17.36 7.47
N ILE A 71 -10.01 16.34 7.76
CA ILE A 71 -10.71 15.57 6.74
C ILE A 71 -11.96 16.37 6.32
N PRO A 72 -12.11 16.78 5.05
CA PRO A 72 -13.32 17.45 4.57
C PRO A 72 -14.59 16.71 4.94
N GLN A 73 -15.68 17.46 5.22
CA GLN A 73 -16.94 16.87 5.66
C GLN A 73 -17.47 15.85 4.63
N GLU A 74 -17.37 16.17 3.35
CA GLU A 74 -17.83 15.32 2.26
C GLU A 74 -17.08 13.97 2.22
N ILE A 75 -15.77 13.99 2.47
CA ILE A 75 -14.97 12.76 2.59
C ILE A 75 -15.39 11.96 3.82
N ARG A 76 -15.63 12.64 4.98
CA ARG A 76 -16.11 11.98 6.20
C ARG A 76 -17.48 11.34 6.00
N ASP A 77 -18.39 12.01 5.29
CA ASP A 77 -19.70 11.46 4.98
C ASP A 77 -19.60 10.24 4.06
N PHE A 78 -18.68 10.26 3.11
CA PHE A 78 -18.40 9.08 2.31
C PHE A 78 -17.78 7.94 3.14
N TYR A 79 -16.86 8.26 4.05
CA TYR A 79 -16.28 7.28 4.96
C TYR A 79 -17.34 6.56 5.79
N LYS A 80 -18.38 7.21 6.26
CA LYS A 80 -19.49 6.58 7.02
C LYS A 80 -20.19 5.48 6.26
N MET A 81 -20.14 5.45 4.93
CA MET A 81 -20.74 4.40 4.12
C MET A 81 -20.06 3.03 4.30
N TYR A 82 -18.79 2.99 4.74
CA TYR A 82 -18.04 1.74 4.86
C TYR A 82 -17.08 1.69 6.06
N ARG A 83 -16.93 2.77 6.78
CA ARG A 83 -16.16 2.88 8.01
C ARG A 83 -17.07 3.19 9.19
N PRO A 84 -16.66 2.90 10.43
CA PRO A 84 -15.35 2.38 10.84
C PRO A 84 -15.14 0.93 10.39
N SER A 85 -13.90 0.56 10.04
CA SER A 85 -13.57 -0.83 9.81
C SER A 85 -13.29 -1.55 11.14
N PRO A 86 -13.64 -2.85 11.29
CA PRO A 86 -13.49 -3.53 12.56
C PRO A 86 -12.02 -3.79 12.91
N LEU A 87 -11.70 -3.66 14.21
CA LEU A 87 -10.55 -4.30 14.82
C LEU A 87 -11.02 -5.63 15.41
N VAL A 88 -10.46 -6.74 14.96
CA VAL A 88 -10.92 -8.08 15.32
C VAL A 88 -9.84 -8.77 16.15
N ARG A 89 -10.23 -9.39 17.26
CA ARG A 89 -9.35 -10.29 17.99
C ARG A 89 -9.43 -11.70 17.42
N ALA A 90 -8.30 -12.25 17.04
CA ALA A 90 -8.17 -13.54 16.39
C ALA A 90 -8.17 -14.70 17.41
N TYR A 91 -9.23 -14.82 18.22
CA TYR A 91 -9.32 -15.85 19.27
C TYR A 91 -9.15 -17.28 18.73
N CYS A 92 -9.75 -17.58 17.56
CA CYS A 92 -9.62 -18.91 16.97
C CYS A 92 -8.19 -19.19 16.51
N LEU A 93 -7.49 -18.18 15.98
CA LEU A 93 -6.10 -18.30 15.58
C LEU A 93 -5.19 -18.47 16.81
N GLU A 94 -5.40 -17.70 17.89
CA GLU A 94 -4.65 -17.84 19.16
C GLU A 94 -4.78 -19.24 19.72
N GLU A 95 -6.01 -19.78 19.80
CA GLU A 95 -6.30 -21.14 20.29
C GLU A 95 -5.67 -22.20 19.40
N LYS A 96 -5.82 -22.08 18.07
CA LYS A 96 -5.32 -23.06 17.10
C LYS A 96 -3.79 -23.12 17.10
N LEU A 97 -3.09 -22.01 17.31
CA LEU A 97 -1.64 -21.94 17.44
C LEU A 97 -1.18 -22.42 18.83
N GLY A 98 -2.06 -22.37 19.84
CA GLY A 98 -1.72 -22.67 21.24
C GLY A 98 -0.67 -21.70 21.78
N THR A 99 -0.81 -20.41 21.46
CA THR A 99 0.12 -19.34 21.83
C THR A 99 -0.43 -18.48 22.98
N PRO A 100 0.42 -17.92 23.85
CA PRO A 100 0.00 -16.92 24.82
C PRO A 100 -0.19 -15.53 24.18
N ALA A 101 0.24 -15.32 22.93
CA ALA A 101 0.10 -14.05 22.24
C ALA A 101 -1.37 -13.65 22.06
N LYS A 102 -1.65 -12.35 22.16
CA LYS A 102 -2.95 -11.74 21.83
C LYS A 102 -2.86 -11.16 20.44
N ILE A 103 -3.66 -11.68 19.50
CA ILE A 103 -3.57 -11.35 18.08
C ILE A 103 -4.79 -10.53 17.66
N TYR A 104 -4.55 -9.37 17.05
CA TYR A 104 -5.58 -8.51 16.50
C TYR A 104 -5.32 -8.22 15.03
N TYR A 105 -6.38 -8.09 14.23
CA TYR A 105 -6.25 -7.62 12.86
C TYR A 105 -7.24 -6.49 12.55
N LYS A 106 -6.72 -5.45 11.88
CA LYS A 106 -7.53 -4.35 11.34
C LYS A 106 -8.05 -4.74 9.98
N PHE A 107 -9.36 -5.00 9.89
CA PHE A 107 -9.95 -5.58 8.69
C PHE A 107 -10.40 -4.52 7.69
N GLU A 108 -9.50 -4.07 6.86
CA GLU A 108 -9.73 -3.11 5.78
C GLU A 108 -10.32 -3.73 4.49
N GLY A 109 -10.29 -5.04 4.34
CA GLY A 109 -10.95 -5.76 3.25
C GLY A 109 -12.48 -5.84 3.38
N ASN A 110 -13.03 -5.41 4.53
CA ASN A 110 -14.46 -5.45 4.81
C ASN A 110 -15.17 -4.18 4.31
N ASN A 111 -15.02 -3.87 3.04
CA ASN A 111 -15.73 -2.79 2.37
C ASN A 111 -16.05 -3.16 0.91
N THR A 112 -16.85 -2.36 0.25
CA THR A 112 -17.36 -2.63 -1.10
C THR A 112 -16.28 -2.71 -2.17
N SER A 113 -15.12 -2.06 -1.99
CA SER A 113 -13.97 -2.19 -2.89
C SER A 113 -13.09 -3.40 -2.58
N GLY A 114 -13.28 -4.01 -1.41
CA GLY A 114 -12.53 -5.16 -0.92
C GLY A 114 -11.10 -4.84 -0.45
N SER A 115 -10.73 -3.57 -0.24
CA SER A 115 -9.39 -3.22 0.25
C SER A 115 -9.30 -1.83 0.92
N HIS A 116 -8.21 -1.60 1.67
CA HIS A 116 -7.84 -0.31 2.28
C HIS A 116 -7.73 0.85 1.28
N LYS A 117 -7.55 0.55 -0.01
CA LYS A 117 -7.27 1.57 -1.02
C LYS A 117 -8.42 2.56 -1.21
N LEU A 118 -9.63 2.20 -0.85
CA LEU A 118 -10.80 3.06 -0.90
C LEU A 118 -10.61 4.35 -0.07
N ASN A 119 -9.87 4.31 1.04
CA ASN A 119 -9.63 5.47 1.90
C ASN A 119 -8.97 6.62 1.15
N SER A 120 -7.92 6.34 0.40
CA SER A 120 -7.19 7.36 -0.37
C SER A 120 -7.86 7.66 -1.71
N SER A 121 -8.50 6.68 -2.36
CA SER A 121 -9.16 6.91 -3.65
C SER A 121 -10.28 7.94 -3.56
N ILE A 122 -11.05 7.92 -2.48
CA ILE A 122 -12.10 8.91 -2.22
C ILE A 122 -11.50 10.30 -2.04
N ALA A 123 -10.44 10.44 -1.25
CA ALA A 123 -9.80 11.72 -1.02
C ALA A 123 -9.23 12.31 -2.32
N GLN A 124 -8.49 11.51 -3.09
CA GLN A 124 -7.90 11.97 -4.35
C GLN A 124 -8.96 12.33 -5.41
N ALA A 125 -10.00 11.51 -5.55
CA ALA A 125 -11.11 11.78 -6.47
C ALA A 125 -11.91 13.03 -6.03
N TYR A 126 -12.12 13.22 -4.73
CA TYR A 126 -12.77 14.42 -4.19
C TYR A 126 -12.00 15.70 -4.55
N TYR A 127 -10.68 15.73 -4.35
CA TYR A 127 -9.88 16.89 -4.68
C TYR A 127 -9.81 17.14 -6.19
N ALA A 128 -9.74 16.08 -6.99
CA ALA A 128 -9.85 16.20 -8.45
C ALA A 128 -11.18 16.84 -8.88
N LYS A 129 -12.29 16.41 -8.29
CA LYS A 129 -13.61 17.00 -8.54
C LYS A 129 -13.71 18.43 -8.07
N LYS A 130 -13.21 18.73 -6.86
CA LYS A 130 -13.19 20.08 -6.27
C LYS A 130 -12.40 21.06 -7.13
N GLN A 131 -11.30 20.61 -7.75
CA GLN A 131 -10.50 21.40 -8.69
C GLN A 131 -11.17 21.61 -10.06
N GLY A 132 -12.30 20.94 -10.34
CA GLY A 132 -13.03 21.05 -11.60
C GLY A 132 -12.42 20.23 -12.74
N LEU A 133 -11.67 19.15 -12.42
CA LEU A 133 -11.11 18.27 -13.43
C LEU A 133 -12.20 17.44 -14.11
N LYS A 134 -11.97 17.09 -15.38
CA LYS A 134 -12.83 16.20 -16.16
C LYS A 134 -12.68 14.76 -15.70
N GLY A 135 -11.45 14.35 -15.38
CA GLY A 135 -11.15 12.98 -15.01
C GLY A 135 -9.74 12.81 -14.47
N VAL A 136 -9.42 11.57 -14.15
CA VAL A 136 -8.12 11.17 -13.65
C VAL A 136 -7.57 9.96 -14.39
N THR A 137 -6.25 9.80 -14.35
CA THR A 137 -5.55 8.62 -14.85
C THR A 137 -4.84 7.93 -13.69
N THR A 138 -4.64 6.64 -13.81
CA THR A 138 -3.94 5.88 -12.77
C THR A 138 -3.36 4.58 -13.29
N GLU A 139 -2.41 4.03 -12.54
CA GLU A 139 -1.96 2.66 -12.62
C GLU A 139 -2.78 1.73 -11.71
N THR A 140 -2.69 0.43 -11.94
CA THR A 140 -3.08 -0.57 -10.94
C THR A 140 -2.30 -1.88 -11.13
N GLY A 141 -1.81 -2.45 -10.04
CA GLY A 141 -1.13 -3.75 -10.03
C GLY A 141 -2.14 -4.90 -10.11
N ALA A 142 -2.60 -5.37 -8.96
CA ALA A 142 -3.58 -6.46 -8.85
C ALA A 142 -5.02 -6.05 -9.20
N GLY A 143 -5.28 -4.76 -9.42
CA GLY A 143 -6.62 -4.21 -9.69
C GLY A 143 -7.34 -3.65 -8.45
N GLN A 144 -6.80 -3.80 -7.25
CA GLN A 144 -7.42 -3.30 -6.01
C GLN A 144 -7.54 -1.77 -6.01
N TRP A 145 -6.48 -1.07 -6.42
CA TRP A 145 -6.50 0.38 -6.53
C TRP A 145 -7.45 0.86 -7.62
N GLY A 146 -7.36 0.27 -8.82
CA GLY A 146 -8.26 0.59 -9.91
C GLY A 146 -9.73 0.38 -9.54
N THR A 147 -10.06 -0.70 -8.82
CA THR A 147 -11.42 -0.97 -8.32
C THR A 147 -11.89 0.13 -7.35
N ALA A 148 -11.08 0.47 -6.36
CA ALA A 148 -11.42 1.49 -5.37
C ALA A 148 -11.60 2.88 -6.01
N LEU A 149 -10.71 3.24 -6.91
CA LEU A 149 -10.77 4.53 -7.61
C LEU A 149 -11.94 4.58 -8.61
N SER A 150 -12.26 3.48 -9.29
CA SER A 150 -13.42 3.41 -10.18
C SER A 150 -14.72 3.70 -9.43
N MET A 151 -14.86 3.14 -8.24
CA MET A 151 -16.00 3.40 -7.36
C MET A 151 -16.07 4.89 -6.94
N ALA A 152 -14.95 5.46 -6.51
CA ALA A 152 -14.88 6.86 -6.10
C ALA A 152 -15.19 7.81 -7.28
N CYS A 153 -14.64 7.54 -8.46
CA CYS A 153 -14.87 8.34 -9.67
C CYS A 153 -16.33 8.24 -10.16
N ALA A 154 -16.93 7.04 -10.12
CA ALA A 154 -18.34 6.86 -10.46
C ALA A 154 -19.26 7.69 -9.54
N TYR A 155 -18.99 7.65 -8.22
CA TYR A 155 -19.74 8.44 -7.24
C TYR A 155 -19.61 9.94 -7.45
N LEU A 156 -18.41 10.42 -7.80
CA LEU A 156 -18.12 11.86 -7.97
C LEU A 156 -18.33 12.37 -9.41
N GLY A 157 -18.69 11.49 -10.35
CA GLY A 157 -18.91 11.84 -11.76
C GLY A 157 -17.63 12.27 -12.47
N LEU A 158 -16.52 11.56 -12.27
CA LEU A 158 -15.23 11.76 -12.93
C LEU A 158 -14.96 10.66 -13.96
N ASP A 159 -14.41 11.02 -15.10
CA ASP A 159 -13.84 10.03 -16.03
C ASP A 159 -12.60 9.37 -15.41
N LEU A 160 -12.42 8.06 -15.66
CA LEU A 160 -11.26 7.32 -15.17
C LEU A 160 -10.61 6.48 -16.27
N LYS A 161 -9.30 6.65 -16.43
CA LYS A 161 -8.45 5.81 -17.29
C LYS A 161 -7.45 5.03 -16.43
N VAL A 162 -7.53 3.71 -16.47
CA VAL A 162 -6.71 2.79 -15.67
C VAL A 162 -5.74 2.04 -16.56
N PHE A 163 -4.45 2.07 -16.23
CA PHE A 163 -3.42 1.22 -16.80
C PHE A 163 -3.15 0.07 -15.83
N MET A 164 -3.52 -1.15 -16.21
CA MET A 164 -3.39 -2.34 -15.37
C MET A 164 -2.20 -3.17 -15.81
N VAL A 165 -1.35 -3.57 -14.87
CA VAL A 165 -0.19 -4.44 -15.15
C VAL A 165 -0.63 -5.66 -15.96
N LYS A 166 0.00 -5.93 -17.12
CA LYS A 166 -0.41 -6.90 -18.15
C LYS A 166 -0.67 -8.30 -17.55
N CYS A 167 0.25 -8.85 -16.77
CA CYS A 167 0.05 -10.18 -16.19
C CYS A 167 -1.17 -10.21 -15.22
N SER A 168 -1.43 -9.14 -14.48
CA SER A 168 -2.59 -9.05 -13.60
C SER A 168 -3.89 -8.84 -14.38
N TYR A 169 -3.86 -8.11 -15.48
CA TYR A 169 -4.99 -7.93 -16.39
C TYR A 169 -5.51 -9.28 -16.93
N GLU A 170 -4.58 -10.21 -17.20
CA GLU A 170 -4.89 -11.56 -17.67
C GLU A 170 -5.32 -12.49 -16.51
N GLN A 171 -4.61 -12.45 -15.37
CA GLN A 171 -4.84 -13.34 -14.24
C GLN A 171 -6.08 -12.97 -13.41
N LYS A 172 -6.56 -11.72 -13.47
CA LYS A 172 -7.64 -11.19 -12.62
C LYS A 172 -8.74 -10.54 -13.44
N PRO A 173 -9.42 -11.29 -14.34
CA PRO A 173 -10.41 -10.75 -15.26
C PRO A 173 -11.60 -10.10 -14.54
N PHE A 174 -12.02 -10.64 -13.40
CA PHE A 174 -13.18 -10.11 -12.68
C PHE A 174 -12.93 -8.73 -12.06
N ARG A 175 -11.70 -8.41 -11.64
CA ARG A 175 -11.36 -7.04 -11.20
C ARG A 175 -11.49 -6.04 -12.33
N ARG A 176 -11.05 -6.42 -13.55
CA ARG A 176 -11.24 -5.60 -14.74
C ARG A 176 -12.72 -5.33 -15.01
N GLU A 177 -13.57 -6.35 -14.90
CA GLU A 177 -15.02 -6.18 -15.14
C GLU A 177 -15.68 -5.32 -14.05
N VAL A 178 -15.25 -5.40 -12.79
CA VAL A 178 -15.73 -4.48 -11.73
C VAL A 178 -15.37 -3.03 -12.08
N MET A 179 -14.13 -2.74 -12.47
CA MET A 179 -13.73 -1.39 -12.89
C MET A 179 -14.57 -0.87 -14.06
N ARG A 180 -14.80 -1.71 -15.06
CA ARG A 180 -15.63 -1.36 -16.24
C ARG A 180 -17.10 -1.16 -15.85
N THR A 181 -17.63 -1.93 -14.90
CA THR A 181 -18.99 -1.76 -14.39
C THR A 181 -19.17 -0.40 -13.70
N TYR A 182 -18.13 0.12 -13.04
CA TYR A 182 -18.12 1.47 -12.50
C TYR A 182 -17.79 2.57 -13.55
N GLY A 183 -17.65 2.20 -14.83
CA GLY A 183 -17.47 3.16 -15.93
C GLY A 183 -16.01 3.48 -16.28
N ALA A 184 -15.02 2.85 -15.64
CA ALA A 184 -13.61 3.08 -15.98
C ALA A 184 -13.22 2.42 -17.30
N SER A 185 -12.33 3.08 -18.06
CA SER A 185 -11.57 2.43 -19.13
C SER A 185 -10.34 1.74 -18.56
N VAL A 186 -10.11 0.47 -18.93
CA VAL A 186 -8.99 -0.33 -18.42
C VAL A 186 -8.14 -0.84 -19.56
N THR A 187 -6.86 -0.49 -19.55
CA THR A 187 -5.88 -0.82 -20.57
C THR A 187 -4.77 -1.69 -19.97
N PRO A 188 -4.39 -2.83 -20.57
CA PRO A 188 -3.23 -3.59 -20.11
C PRO A 188 -1.94 -2.80 -20.36
N SER A 189 -1.02 -2.80 -19.40
CA SER A 189 0.23 -2.04 -19.47
C SER A 189 1.45 -2.97 -19.37
N PRO A 190 2.48 -2.78 -20.24
CA PRO A 190 2.59 -1.72 -21.24
C PRO A 190 1.68 -1.94 -22.47
N SER A 191 1.27 -0.83 -23.09
CA SER A 191 0.32 -0.81 -24.21
C SER A 191 0.84 -0.09 -25.44
N ASN A 192 0.16 -0.26 -26.58
CA ASN A 192 0.43 0.49 -27.80
C ASN A 192 -0.27 1.87 -27.84
N THR A 193 -0.98 2.26 -26.77
CA THR A 193 -1.78 3.50 -26.77
C THR A 193 -0.97 4.73 -26.38
N THR A 194 0.18 4.55 -25.73
CA THR A 194 1.09 5.61 -25.28
C THR A 194 2.45 5.53 -25.95
N ASN A 195 3.22 6.62 -25.95
CA ASN A 195 4.59 6.61 -26.49
C ASN A 195 5.52 5.77 -25.59
N VAL A 196 5.38 5.94 -24.28
CA VAL A 196 6.16 5.19 -23.28
C VAL A 196 5.85 3.69 -23.38
N GLY A 197 4.58 3.30 -23.49
CA GLY A 197 4.19 1.92 -23.63
C GLY A 197 4.79 1.27 -24.87
N ARG A 198 4.72 1.94 -26.02
CA ARG A 198 5.37 1.49 -27.27
C ARG A 198 6.89 1.33 -27.12
N ALA A 199 7.55 2.29 -26.43
CA ALA A 199 9.00 2.23 -26.20
C ALA A 199 9.41 1.06 -25.30
N ILE A 200 8.60 0.73 -24.28
CA ILE A 200 8.82 -0.42 -23.41
C ILE A 200 8.63 -1.73 -24.20
N LEU A 201 7.54 -1.85 -24.95
CA LEU A 201 7.25 -3.03 -25.79
C LEU A 201 8.28 -3.26 -26.91
N ALA A 202 8.87 -2.19 -27.45
CA ALA A 202 9.93 -2.28 -28.43
C ALA A 202 11.24 -2.89 -27.84
N LYS A 203 11.50 -2.70 -26.56
CA LYS A 203 12.66 -3.26 -25.84
C LYS A 203 12.41 -4.71 -25.39
N ASP A 204 11.20 -5.00 -24.92
CA ASP A 204 10.79 -6.32 -24.41
C ASP A 204 9.32 -6.59 -24.79
N PRO A 205 9.06 -7.19 -25.97
CA PRO A 205 7.70 -7.47 -26.43
C PRO A 205 6.92 -8.45 -25.53
N ASP A 206 7.64 -9.34 -24.85
CA ASP A 206 7.08 -10.40 -24.00
C ASP A 206 6.97 -10.01 -22.52
N THR A 207 7.30 -8.77 -22.19
CA THR A 207 7.25 -8.29 -20.80
C THR A 207 5.90 -8.55 -20.14
N THR A 208 5.93 -9.00 -18.88
CA THR A 208 4.73 -9.17 -18.04
C THR A 208 4.21 -7.85 -17.48
N GLY A 209 4.97 -6.77 -17.67
CA GLY A 209 4.69 -5.46 -17.12
C GLY A 209 5.00 -5.35 -15.62
N SER A 210 5.00 -4.11 -15.15
CA SER A 210 5.19 -3.78 -13.74
C SER A 210 4.34 -2.55 -13.36
N LEU A 211 4.24 -2.24 -12.07
CA LEU A 211 3.63 -0.97 -11.64
C LEU A 211 4.37 0.23 -12.22
N GLY A 212 5.71 0.19 -12.31
CA GLY A 212 6.48 1.25 -12.93
C GLY A 212 6.12 1.50 -14.39
N CYS A 213 5.86 0.46 -15.20
CA CYS A 213 5.36 0.61 -16.57
C CYS A 213 4.00 1.30 -16.61
N ALA A 214 3.07 0.84 -15.77
CA ALA A 214 1.71 1.39 -15.72
C ALA A 214 1.66 2.84 -15.21
N ILE A 215 2.53 3.21 -14.26
CA ILE A 215 2.72 4.59 -13.81
C ILE A 215 3.16 5.48 -14.99
N SER A 216 4.18 5.05 -15.74
CA SER A 216 4.68 5.83 -16.88
C SER A 216 3.59 6.16 -17.90
N GLU A 217 2.75 5.18 -18.26
CA GLU A 217 1.66 5.38 -19.21
C GLU A 217 0.55 6.29 -18.63
N ALA A 218 0.19 6.10 -17.36
CA ALA A 218 -0.82 6.92 -16.70
C ALA A 218 -0.38 8.39 -16.59
N VAL A 219 0.88 8.65 -16.26
CA VAL A 219 1.45 10.00 -16.19
C VAL A 219 1.53 10.64 -17.59
N GLU A 220 1.95 9.90 -18.63
CA GLU A 220 1.94 10.43 -19.99
C GLU A 220 0.53 10.90 -20.39
N VAL A 221 -0.50 10.09 -20.13
CA VAL A 221 -1.87 10.45 -20.46
C VAL A 221 -2.37 11.64 -19.63
N ALA A 222 -2.03 11.71 -18.34
CA ALA A 222 -2.41 12.84 -17.48
C ALA A 222 -1.83 14.17 -17.99
N THR A 223 -0.56 14.17 -18.37
CA THR A 223 0.16 15.38 -18.81
C THR A 223 -0.16 15.80 -20.23
N THR A 224 -0.64 14.90 -21.08
CA THR A 224 -0.98 15.18 -22.48
C THR A 224 -2.48 15.35 -22.75
N THR A 225 -3.34 15.07 -21.76
CA THR A 225 -4.81 15.19 -21.90
C THR A 225 -5.34 16.37 -21.06
N PRO A 226 -5.82 17.45 -21.66
CA PRO A 226 -6.38 18.59 -20.93
C PRO A 226 -7.52 18.19 -19.99
N GLY A 227 -7.49 18.71 -18.76
CA GLY A 227 -8.50 18.44 -17.72
C GLY A 227 -8.31 17.11 -16.98
N TYR A 228 -7.19 16.41 -17.20
CA TYR A 228 -6.83 15.20 -16.45
C TYR A 228 -5.64 15.45 -15.53
N ARG A 229 -5.58 14.68 -14.43
CA ARG A 229 -4.43 14.57 -13.53
C ARG A 229 -4.21 13.11 -13.15
N TYR A 230 -2.99 12.81 -12.78
CA TYR A 230 -2.63 11.49 -12.28
C TYR A 230 -2.94 11.38 -10.79
N VAL A 231 -3.45 10.23 -10.37
CA VAL A 231 -3.66 9.82 -8.98
C VAL A 231 -3.10 8.42 -8.78
N LEU A 232 -2.66 8.10 -7.55
CA LEU A 232 -1.91 6.88 -7.31
C LEU A 232 -2.29 6.19 -6.00
N GLY A 233 -2.12 4.86 -5.98
CA GLY A 233 -2.58 4.01 -4.89
C GLY A 233 -1.58 3.77 -3.75
N SER A 234 -0.36 4.31 -3.82
CA SER A 234 0.68 4.07 -2.81
C SER A 234 1.86 5.03 -2.98
N VAL A 235 2.94 4.84 -2.21
CA VAL A 235 4.26 5.46 -2.28
C VAL A 235 4.33 6.89 -1.75
N LEU A 236 3.59 7.84 -2.32
CA LEU A 236 3.70 9.27 -1.99
C LEU A 236 3.13 9.61 -0.61
N ASN A 237 3.65 10.69 -0.04
CA ASN A 237 3.34 11.14 1.31
C ASN A 237 1.85 11.39 1.52
N GLN A 238 1.19 12.03 0.55
CA GLN A 238 -0.25 12.29 0.57
C GLN A 238 -1.08 11.00 0.67
N VAL A 239 -0.63 9.91 0.05
CA VAL A 239 -1.34 8.63 0.11
C VAL A 239 -1.24 8.02 1.50
N LEU A 240 -0.04 8.02 2.10
CA LEU A 240 0.17 7.54 3.46
C LEU A 240 -0.62 8.38 4.47
N LEU A 241 -0.69 9.71 4.24
CA LEU A 241 -1.52 10.62 5.03
C LEU A 241 -3.00 10.17 5.05
N HIS A 242 -3.60 9.95 3.88
CA HIS A 242 -5.00 9.50 3.79
C HIS A 242 -5.21 8.13 4.45
N GLN A 243 -4.24 7.25 4.36
CA GLN A 243 -4.30 5.92 4.99
C GLN A 243 -4.12 5.97 6.51
N SER A 244 -3.70 7.09 7.10
CA SER A 244 -3.55 7.22 8.56
C SER A 244 -4.86 6.95 9.32
N VAL A 245 -6.01 7.08 8.66
CA VAL A 245 -7.32 6.71 9.23
C VAL A 245 -7.35 5.26 9.73
N ILE A 246 -6.60 4.35 9.11
CA ILE A 246 -6.48 2.94 9.53
C ILE A 246 -5.88 2.86 10.94
N GLY A 247 -4.73 3.51 11.13
CA GLY A 247 -4.02 3.52 12.41
C GLY A 247 -4.77 4.29 13.49
N LEU A 248 -5.35 5.44 13.12
CA LEU A 248 -6.13 6.26 14.06
C LEU A 248 -7.33 5.49 14.62
N GLU A 249 -8.13 4.84 13.78
CA GLU A 249 -9.22 3.99 14.25
C GLU A 249 -8.73 2.79 15.06
N THR A 250 -7.61 2.18 14.64
CA THR A 250 -7.00 1.06 15.39
C THR A 250 -6.60 1.50 16.78
N LYS A 251 -5.96 2.67 16.89
CA LYS A 251 -5.54 3.21 18.19
C LYS A 251 -6.73 3.51 19.09
N ILE A 252 -7.75 4.21 18.59
CA ILE A 252 -8.96 4.49 19.35
C ILE A 252 -9.63 3.19 19.82
N ALA A 253 -9.72 2.18 18.96
CA ALA A 253 -10.31 0.89 19.32
C ALA A 253 -9.52 0.15 20.42
N LEU A 254 -8.20 0.17 20.37
CA LEU A 254 -7.33 -0.42 21.38
C LEU A 254 -7.41 0.35 22.71
N ASP A 255 -7.38 1.68 22.66
CA ASP A 255 -7.44 2.55 23.83
C ASP A 255 -8.76 2.36 24.61
N LYS A 256 -9.89 2.09 23.95
CA LYS A 256 -11.19 1.78 24.59
C LYS A 256 -11.10 0.59 25.57
N TYR A 257 -10.17 -0.32 25.36
CA TYR A 257 -9.97 -1.51 26.20
C TYR A 257 -8.64 -1.51 26.94
N GLY A 258 -7.92 -0.37 26.96
CA GLY A 258 -6.63 -0.24 27.63
C GLY A 258 -5.55 -1.14 27.06
N ILE A 259 -5.62 -1.47 25.75
CA ILE A 259 -4.69 -2.39 25.07
C ILE A 259 -3.56 -1.59 24.45
N THR A 260 -2.32 -1.96 24.75
CA THR A 260 -1.13 -1.44 24.07
C THR A 260 -0.50 -2.56 23.24
N PRO A 261 -0.32 -2.39 21.92
CA PRO A 261 0.37 -3.38 21.12
C PRO A 261 1.87 -3.40 21.38
N ASP A 262 2.48 -4.59 21.37
CA ASP A 262 3.94 -4.75 21.39
C ASP A 262 4.51 -4.76 19.96
N ILE A 263 3.77 -5.39 19.03
CA ILE A 263 4.20 -5.60 17.65
C ILE A 263 3.08 -5.18 16.68
N ILE A 264 3.43 -4.35 15.70
CA ILE A 264 2.50 -3.93 14.64
C ILE A 264 3.09 -4.34 13.29
N ILE A 265 2.30 -5.09 12.50
CA ILE A 265 2.75 -5.75 11.28
C ILE A 265 1.90 -5.33 10.09
N GLY A 266 2.53 -5.04 8.96
CA GLY A 266 1.82 -4.79 7.71
C GLY A 266 2.58 -5.26 6.49
N CYS A 267 1.87 -5.65 5.43
CA CYS A 267 2.50 -5.94 4.16
C CYS A 267 2.99 -4.65 3.49
N ALA A 268 4.09 -4.74 2.75
CA ALA A 268 4.73 -3.60 2.14
C ALA A 268 5.05 -3.86 0.65
N GLY A 269 4.35 -3.12 -0.22
CA GLY A 269 4.72 -2.88 -1.61
C GLY A 269 5.26 -1.46 -1.72
N GLY A 270 4.43 -0.49 -2.15
CA GLY A 270 4.76 0.94 -2.00
C GLY A 270 4.56 1.48 -0.57
N GLY A 271 3.99 0.70 0.36
CA GLY A 271 3.98 0.98 1.78
C GLY A 271 2.75 1.71 2.34
N SER A 272 1.74 2.04 1.54
CA SER A 272 0.63 2.92 2.00
C SER A 272 -0.19 2.32 3.14
N ASN A 273 -0.53 1.03 3.10
CA ASN A 273 -1.30 0.40 4.18
C ASN A 273 -0.51 0.33 5.49
N LEU A 274 0.76 -0.07 5.41
CA LEU A 274 1.65 -0.13 6.56
C LEU A 274 1.86 1.26 7.16
N GLY A 275 2.20 2.25 6.31
CA GLY A 275 2.40 3.64 6.74
C GLY A 275 1.16 4.22 7.42
N GLY A 276 -0.03 3.94 6.89
CA GLY A 276 -1.27 4.36 7.49
C GLY A 276 -1.55 3.68 8.84
N LEU A 277 -1.34 2.36 8.92
CA LEU A 277 -1.57 1.59 10.15
C LEU A 277 -0.64 2.03 11.27
N ILE A 278 0.66 2.20 10.99
CA ILE A 278 1.65 2.52 12.01
C ILE A 278 1.68 4.02 12.38
N ALA A 279 1.13 4.90 11.55
CA ALA A 279 1.30 6.36 11.69
C ALA A 279 1.13 6.89 13.12
N PRO A 280 -0.01 6.72 13.84
CA PRO A 280 -0.18 7.27 15.18
C PRO A 280 0.74 6.60 16.22
N PHE A 281 1.02 5.33 16.07
CA PHE A 281 1.93 4.59 16.95
C PHE A 281 3.40 4.99 16.71
N MET A 282 3.76 5.21 15.45
CA MET A 282 5.08 5.74 15.10
C MET A 282 5.26 7.16 15.66
N GLY A 283 4.22 7.99 15.61
CA GLY A 283 4.23 9.31 16.22
C GLY A 283 4.54 9.25 17.72
N GLU A 284 3.87 8.37 18.47
CA GLU A 284 4.16 8.15 19.90
C GLU A 284 5.61 7.69 20.13
N LYS A 285 6.13 6.78 19.28
CA LYS A 285 7.52 6.33 19.35
C LYS A 285 8.51 7.48 19.07
N LEU A 286 8.24 8.29 18.06
CA LEU A 286 9.08 9.43 17.69
C LEU A 286 9.12 10.52 18.77
N ARG A 287 8.02 10.72 19.49
CA ARG A 287 7.96 11.64 20.65
C ARG A 287 8.49 11.02 21.94
N GLY A 288 8.90 9.75 21.93
CA GLY A 288 9.42 9.04 23.11
C GLY A 288 8.36 8.66 24.14
N GLU A 289 7.10 8.62 23.76
CA GLU A 289 5.96 8.32 24.65
C GLU A 289 5.81 6.82 24.90
N LYS A 290 5.99 6.00 23.84
CA LYS A 290 5.91 4.54 23.88
C LYS A 290 6.89 3.92 22.89
N ASP A 291 7.31 2.70 23.19
CA ASP A 291 8.12 1.92 22.25
C ASP A 291 7.30 0.78 21.66
N TYR A 292 7.26 0.73 20.34
CA TYR A 292 6.59 -0.30 19.55
C TYR A 292 7.57 -0.94 18.60
N ARG A 293 7.38 -2.21 18.33
CA ARG A 293 8.11 -2.92 17.26
C ARG A 293 7.25 -2.96 16.01
N PHE A 294 7.78 -2.41 14.91
CA PHE A 294 7.09 -2.39 13.62
C PHE A 294 7.76 -3.33 12.64
N ILE A 295 6.98 -4.14 11.92
CA ILE A 295 7.49 -5.10 10.94
C ILE A 295 6.81 -4.86 9.60
N ALA A 296 7.60 -4.46 8.59
CA ALA A 296 7.22 -4.48 7.20
C ALA A 296 7.43 -5.86 6.60
N VAL A 297 6.44 -6.40 5.90
CA VAL A 297 6.54 -7.72 5.28
C VAL A 297 6.39 -7.59 3.77
N GLU A 298 7.44 -7.93 3.04
CA GLU A 298 7.52 -7.82 1.59
C GLU A 298 7.67 -9.19 0.92
N PRO A 299 7.31 -9.35 -0.36
CA PRO A 299 7.52 -10.61 -1.06
C PRO A 299 9.00 -10.84 -1.35
N ALA A 300 9.47 -12.07 -1.18
CA ALA A 300 10.85 -12.46 -1.53
C ALA A 300 11.17 -12.26 -3.02
N SER A 301 10.16 -12.21 -3.87
CA SER A 301 10.27 -11.91 -5.31
C SER A 301 10.44 -10.41 -5.62
N CYS A 302 10.22 -9.53 -4.64
CA CYS A 302 10.36 -8.06 -4.78
C CYS A 302 10.86 -7.43 -3.45
N PRO A 303 12.09 -7.75 -3.01
CA PRO A 303 12.60 -7.46 -1.67
C PRO A 303 13.23 -6.05 -1.58
N SER A 304 12.43 -5.00 -1.75
CA SER A 304 12.91 -3.63 -1.84
C SER A 304 13.60 -3.14 -0.55
N PHE A 305 13.09 -3.49 0.63
CA PHE A 305 13.74 -3.16 1.91
C PHE A 305 14.93 -4.07 2.20
N THR A 306 14.73 -5.38 2.12
CA THR A 306 15.72 -6.35 2.64
C THR A 306 16.92 -6.54 1.72
N ARG A 307 16.77 -6.28 0.41
CA ARG A 307 17.86 -6.42 -0.60
C ARG A 307 18.03 -5.22 -1.52
N GLY A 308 17.23 -4.16 -1.35
CA GLY A 308 17.38 -2.90 -2.06
C GLY A 308 18.41 -1.97 -1.43
N VAL A 309 18.59 -0.82 -2.04
CA VAL A 309 19.50 0.24 -1.56
C VAL A 309 18.73 1.53 -1.31
N PHE A 310 19.18 2.33 -0.33
CA PHE A 310 18.60 3.64 -0.04
C PHE A 310 19.22 4.70 -0.93
N ALA A 311 18.54 5.03 -2.03
CA ALA A 311 19.04 5.93 -3.06
C ALA A 311 17.90 6.72 -3.73
N TYR A 312 18.25 7.75 -4.48
CA TYR A 312 17.33 8.37 -5.42
C TYR A 312 17.11 7.45 -6.61
N ASP A 313 15.86 7.25 -6.98
CA ASP A 313 15.47 6.49 -8.16
C ASP A 313 14.18 7.05 -8.77
N PHE A 314 13.93 6.74 -10.03
CA PHE A 314 12.68 7.07 -10.68
C PHE A 314 11.51 6.31 -10.03
N CYS A 315 10.39 6.99 -9.87
CA CYS A 315 9.17 6.35 -9.38
C CYS A 315 8.53 5.41 -10.42
N ASP A 316 9.01 5.42 -11.67
CA ASP A 316 8.47 4.67 -12.80
C ASP A 316 9.55 4.07 -13.71
N THR A 317 9.18 3.07 -14.52
CA THR A 317 10.11 2.37 -15.42
C THR A 317 10.44 3.19 -16.67
N GLY A 318 9.54 4.03 -17.13
CA GLY A 318 9.73 4.89 -18.31
C GLY A 318 10.51 6.17 -18.05
N MET A 319 10.89 6.44 -16.79
CA MET A 319 11.67 7.61 -16.37
C MET A 319 10.99 8.95 -16.70
N VAL A 320 9.65 9.01 -16.59
CA VAL A 320 8.85 10.21 -16.80
C VAL A 320 8.44 10.89 -15.49
N CYS A 321 8.61 10.19 -14.37
CA CYS A 321 8.30 10.68 -13.02
C CYS A 321 9.52 11.34 -12.35
N PRO A 322 9.31 12.09 -11.25
CA PRO A 322 10.38 12.57 -10.39
C PRO A 322 11.24 11.45 -9.80
N LEU A 323 12.44 11.84 -9.34
CA LEU A 323 13.27 11.00 -8.49
C LEU A 323 12.82 11.12 -7.03
N ALA A 324 12.68 9.98 -6.36
CA ALA A 324 12.40 9.91 -4.93
C ALA A 324 13.56 9.20 -4.20
N LYS A 325 13.92 9.70 -3.02
CA LYS A 325 14.89 9.02 -2.13
C LYS A 325 14.16 7.90 -1.40
N MET A 326 14.47 6.66 -1.75
CA MET A 326 13.73 5.49 -1.27
C MET A 326 14.63 4.25 -1.21
N TYR A 327 14.18 3.20 -0.51
CA TYR A 327 14.73 1.86 -0.72
C TYR A 327 14.22 1.34 -2.07
N THR A 328 15.13 0.96 -2.95
CA THR A 328 14.81 0.57 -4.33
C THR A 328 15.64 -0.61 -4.82
N LEU A 329 15.05 -1.36 -5.74
CA LEU A 329 15.70 -2.41 -6.53
C LEU A 329 16.17 -1.91 -7.92
N GLY A 330 15.96 -0.61 -8.17
CA GLY A 330 16.16 0.02 -9.48
C GLY A 330 14.86 0.06 -10.31
N SER A 331 14.55 1.22 -10.90
CA SER A 331 13.32 1.47 -11.69
C SER A 331 13.17 0.58 -12.93
N GLY A 332 14.27 0.00 -13.40
CA GLY A 332 14.27 -1.00 -14.47
C GLY A 332 14.03 -2.43 -14.00
N PHE A 333 13.94 -2.70 -12.70
CA PHE A 333 13.64 -4.03 -12.17
C PHE A 333 12.17 -4.39 -12.39
N ILE A 334 11.91 -5.52 -13.05
CA ILE A 334 10.57 -6.06 -13.24
C ILE A 334 10.44 -7.32 -12.38
N PRO A 335 9.66 -7.27 -11.28
CA PRO A 335 9.45 -8.43 -10.42
C PRO A 335 8.78 -9.57 -11.18
N SER A 336 9.07 -10.82 -10.79
CA SER A 336 8.38 -12.00 -11.31
C SER A 336 6.86 -11.88 -11.15
N ALA A 337 6.10 -12.62 -11.95
CA ALA A 337 4.64 -12.62 -11.96
C ALA A 337 4.06 -13.36 -10.74
N ASN A 338 4.43 -12.96 -9.51
CA ASN A 338 3.82 -13.48 -8.29
C ASN A 338 2.36 -13.03 -8.16
N HIS A 339 1.60 -13.70 -7.31
CA HIS A 339 0.17 -13.46 -7.16
C HIS A 339 -0.18 -12.29 -6.21
N ALA A 340 0.78 -11.74 -5.47
CA ALA A 340 0.62 -10.51 -4.68
C ALA A 340 0.93 -9.27 -5.55
N GLY A 341 0.14 -9.05 -6.60
CA GLY A 341 0.39 -8.01 -7.60
C GLY A 341 0.45 -6.59 -7.04
N GLY A 342 -0.22 -6.32 -5.92
CA GLY A 342 -0.15 -5.04 -5.20
C GLY A 342 1.17 -4.78 -4.48
N LEU A 343 2.05 -5.79 -4.36
CA LEU A 343 3.38 -5.66 -3.76
C LEU A 343 4.52 -5.72 -4.81
N ARG A 344 4.21 -5.71 -6.11
CA ARG A 344 5.19 -5.76 -7.21
C ARG A 344 5.64 -4.37 -7.63
N TYR A 345 6.33 -3.67 -6.74
CA TYR A 345 6.87 -2.34 -7.01
C TYR A 345 8.34 -2.29 -6.61
N HIS A 346 9.19 -1.73 -7.48
CA HIS A 346 10.65 -1.71 -7.32
C HIS A 346 11.14 -0.81 -6.18
N GLY A 347 10.30 0.13 -5.71
CA GLY A 347 10.64 1.11 -4.69
C GLY A 347 9.70 1.09 -3.50
N MET A 348 9.99 1.92 -2.52
CA MET A 348 9.25 2.03 -1.27
C MET A 348 8.95 3.49 -0.96
N SER A 349 7.85 3.77 -0.25
CA SER A 349 7.53 5.12 0.24
C SER A 349 8.75 5.82 0.85
N PRO A 350 9.02 7.09 0.52
CA PRO A 350 10.07 7.88 1.14
C PRO A 350 9.95 7.97 2.67
N ILE A 351 8.72 8.05 3.21
CA ILE A 351 8.48 8.04 4.67
C ILE A 351 8.97 6.73 5.28
N LEU A 352 8.50 5.58 4.79
CA LEU A 352 8.87 4.28 5.35
C LEU A 352 10.34 3.96 5.11
N SER A 353 10.87 4.36 3.95
CA SER A 353 12.29 4.22 3.64
C SER A 353 13.15 4.98 4.64
N ARG A 354 12.74 6.19 5.02
CA ARG A 354 13.45 6.98 6.02
C ARG A 354 13.35 6.36 7.41
N LEU A 355 12.17 5.92 7.83
CA LEU A 355 11.96 5.26 9.12
C LEU A 355 12.77 3.96 9.24
N TYR A 356 12.82 3.16 8.17
CA TYR A 356 13.63 1.93 8.12
C TYR A 356 15.14 2.24 8.16
N HIS A 357 15.58 3.24 7.40
CA HIS A 357 16.96 3.69 7.37
C HIS A 357 17.45 4.21 8.74
N ASP A 358 16.56 4.84 9.51
CA ASP A 358 16.83 5.32 10.87
C ASP A 358 16.72 4.22 11.94
N GLY A 359 16.47 2.96 11.56
CA GLY A 359 16.37 1.82 12.48
C GLY A 359 15.10 1.81 13.34
N LEU A 360 14.06 2.55 12.95
CA LEU A 360 12.81 2.67 13.70
C LEU A 360 11.80 1.56 13.41
N MET A 361 12.05 0.74 12.39
CA MET A 361 11.23 -0.40 12.00
C MET A 361 12.09 -1.51 11.39
N GLU A 362 11.54 -2.72 11.34
CA GLU A 362 12.14 -3.90 10.73
C GLU A 362 11.48 -4.24 9.40
N ALA A 363 12.18 -5.00 8.57
CA ALA A 363 11.62 -5.58 7.35
C ALA A 363 11.93 -7.08 7.25
N ARG A 364 10.98 -7.83 6.64
CA ARG A 364 11.13 -9.26 6.34
C ARG A 364 10.61 -9.54 4.94
N SER A 365 11.31 -10.36 4.20
CA SER A 365 10.83 -10.94 2.95
C SER A 365 10.30 -12.35 3.19
N VAL A 366 9.19 -12.71 2.50
CA VAL A 366 8.56 -14.03 2.58
C VAL A 366 8.26 -14.59 1.19
N GLU A 367 8.41 -15.88 1.05
CA GLU A 367 8.11 -16.62 -0.17
C GLU A 367 6.60 -16.80 -0.35
N GLN A 368 6.13 -16.76 -1.61
CA GLN A 368 4.69 -16.79 -1.86
C GLN A 368 4.03 -18.11 -1.45
N THR A 369 4.73 -19.27 -1.55
CA THR A 369 4.19 -20.56 -1.08
C THR A 369 3.89 -20.51 0.41
N SER A 370 4.83 -20.02 1.22
CA SER A 370 4.65 -19.81 2.67
C SER A 370 3.54 -18.79 3.00
N VAL A 371 3.37 -17.77 2.15
CA VAL A 371 2.28 -16.80 2.28
C VAL A 371 0.93 -17.46 2.05
N PHE A 372 0.78 -18.33 1.03
CA PHE A 372 -0.47 -19.03 0.76
C PHE A 372 -0.79 -20.13 1.79
N GLU A 373 0.21 -20.80 2.34
CA GLU A 373 0.04 -21.68 3.51
C GLU A 373 -0.60 -20.92 4.69
N ALA A 374 -0.06 -19.74 5.01
CA ALA A 374 -0.59 -18.89 6.06
C ALA A 374 -2.00 -18.36 5.74
N ALA A 375 -2.25 -18.02 4.47
CA ALA A 375 -3.55 -17.56 3.99
C ALA A 375 -4.63 -18.62 4.18
N GLU A 376 -4.38 -19.85 3.77
CA GLU A 376 -5.33 -20.95 3.95
C GLU A 376 -5.51 -21.33 5.43
N TYR A 377 -4.41 -21.35 6.19
CA TYR A 377 -4.49 -21.60 7.62
C TYR A 377 -5.40 -20.56 8.30
N PHE A 378 -5.21 -19.29 7.98
CA PHE A 378 -6.05 -18.20 8.48
C PHE A 378 -7.51 -18.32 8.02
N ALA A 379 -7.73 -18.62 6.73
CA ALA A 379 -9.08 -18.78 6.19
C ALA A 379 -9.85 -19.93 6.87
N ARG A 380 -9.19 -21.06 7.12
CA ARG A 380 -9.77 -22.22 7.82
C ARG A 380 -9.99 -21.98 9.32
N THR A 381 -9.31 -20.96 9.89
CA THR A 381 -9.35 -20.67 11.33
C THR A 381 -10.29 -19.49 11.64
N GLU A 382 -10.17 -18.39 10.93
CA GLU A 382 -10.92 -17.14 11.16
C GLU A 382 -12.12 -16.98 10.20
N GLY A 383 -12.28 -17.85 9.20
CA GLY A 383 -13.39 -17.82 8.25
C GLY A 383 -13.32 -16.68 7.23
N ILE A 384 -12.16 -16.06 7.06
CA ILE A 384 -11.92 -14.95 6.13
C ILE A 384 -10.88 -15.36 5.10
N LEU A 385 -11.24 -15.29 3.81
CA LEU A 385 -10.32 -15.50 2.71
C LEU A 385 -9.52 -14.20 2.45
N PRO A 386 -8.22 -14.13 2.82
CA PRO A 386 -7.45 -12.90 2.71
C PRO A 386 -6.90 -12.69 1.29
N ALA A 387 -6.65 -11.44 0.92
CA ALA A 387 -5.87 -11.14 -0.28
C ALA A 387 -4.42 -11.66 -0.12
N PRO A 388 -3.75 -12.09 -1.22
CA PRO A 388 -2.35 -12.52 -1.17
C PRO A 388 -1.41 -11.49 -0.56
N GLU A 389 -1.67 -10.21 -0.79
CA GLU A 389 -0.93 -9.11 -0.18
C GLU A 389 -1.02 -9.14 1.35
N SER A 390 -2.25 -9.22 1.88
CA SER A 390 -2.50 -9.26 3.34
C SER A 390 -1.88 -10.47 4.00
N SER A 391 -1.79 -11.57 3.26
CA SER A 391 -1.29 -12.86 3.76
C SER A 391 0.20 -12.83 4.12
N HIS A 392 0.96 -11.86 3.59
CA HIS A 392 2.32 -11.58 4.03
C HIS A 392 2.35 -11.15 5.51
N ALA A 393 1.44 -10.25 5.90
CA ALA A 393 1.32 -9.83 7.30
C ALA A 393 0.80 -10.97 8.20
N ILE A 394 -0.13 -11.80 7.70
CA ILE A 394 -0.61 -12.99 8.41
C ILE A 394 0.55 -13.96 8.69
N ARG A 395 1.40 -14.25 7.69
CA ARG A 395 2.55 -15.14 7.86
C ARG A 395 3.47 -14.64 8.99
N ALA A 396 3.83 -13.38 8.94
CA ALA A 396 4.69 -12.79 9.97
C ALA A 396 4.01 -12.76 11.36
N ALA A 397 2.69 -12.52 11.44
CA ALA A 397 1.95 -12.53 12.69
C ALA A 397 1.91 -13.93 13.30
N ILE A 398 1.72 -14.98 12.48
CA ILE A 398 1.80 -16.38 12.91
C ILE A 398 3.21 -16.70 13.43
N ASP A 399 4.26 -16.27 12.72
CA ASP A 399 5.65 -16.52 13.13
C ASP A 399 5.97 -15.87 14.48
N GLU A 400 5.54 -14.61 14.69
CA GLU A 400 5.72 -13.93 15.99
C GLU A 400 4.90 -14.61 17.11
N ALA A 401 3.68 -15.07 16.81
CA ALA A 401 2.86 -15.79 17.77
C ALA A 401 3.47 -17.15 18.16
N LEU A 402 4.09 -17.87 17.22
CA LEU A 402 4.81 -19.11 17.49
C LEU A 402 6.07 -18.87 18.32
N LYS A 403 6.80 -17.77 18.11
CA LYS A 403 7.89 -17.36 19.00
C LYS A 403 7.41 -17.12 20.44
N CYS A 404 6.25 -16.47 20.60
CA CYS A 404 5.64 -16.28 21.91
C CYS A 404 5.31 -17.64 22.57
N LYS A 405 4.85 -18.63 21.80
CA LYS A 405 4.63 -19.99 22.29
C LYS A 405 5.93 -20.66 22.75
N GLU A 406 7.01 -20.52 22.00
CA GLU A 406 8.32 -21.09 22.32
C GLU A 406 8.95 -20.45 23.57
N THR A 407 8.83 -19.13 23.70
CA THR A 407 9.43 -18.35 24.81
C THR A 407 8.54 -18.29 26.05
N GLY A 408 7.24 -18.54 25.91
CA GLY A 408 6.23 -18.33 26.96
C GLY A 408 5.88 -16.86 27.20
N GLU A 409 6.39 -15.93 26.38
CA GLU A 409 6.08 -14.49 26.49
C GLU A 409 4.70 -14.15 25.95
N GLU A 410 3.89 -13.44 26.72
CA GLU A 410 2.65 -12.85 26.25
C GLU A 410 2.95 -11.52 25.55
N LYS A 411 2.62 -11.41 24.26
CA LYS A 411 2.71 -10.15 23.47
C LYS A 411 1.41 -9.87 22.75
N THR A 412 1.09 -8.60 22.63
CA THR A 412 -0.03 -8.13 21.82
C THR A 412 0.47 -7.80 20.41
N ILE A 413 -0.03 -8.56 19.42
CA ILE A 413 0.31 -8.42 18.01
C ILE A 413 -0.88 -7.82 17.27
N VAL A 414 -0.65 -6.74 16.52
CA VAL A 414 -1.66 -6.13 15.65
C VAL A 414 -1.16 -6.21 14.22
N PHE A 415 -2.00 -6.70 13.29
CA PHE A 415 -1.64 -6.68 11.88
C PHE A 415 -2.74 -6.11 10.97
N GLY A 416 -2.33 -5.61 9.81
CA GLY A 416 -3.24 -5.10 8.79
C GLY A 416 -3.78 -6.21 7.90
N LEU A 417 -5.08 -6.50 7.97
CA LEU A 417 -5.79 -7.34 7.00
C LEU A 417 -6.38 -6.47 5.90
N THR A 418 -5.55 -6.13 4.91
CA THR A 418 -5.72 -5.00 4.00
C THR A 418 -6.67 -5.24 2.84
N GLY A 419 -7.01 -6.51 2.54
CA GLY A 419 -7.85 -6.85 1.40
C GLY A 419 -8.48 -8.23 1.48
N THR A 420 -9.60 -8.40 0.76
CA THR A 420 -10.28 -9.69 0.54
C THR A 420 -9.66 -10.47 -0.60
N GLY A 421 -9.62 -11.79 -0.48
CA GLY A 421 -9.09 -12.73 -1.49
C GLY A 421 -10.13 -13.23 -2.51
N HIS A 422 -11.39 -12.80 -2.44
CA HIS A 422 -12.45 -13.31 -3.32
C HIS A 422 -12.21 -13.06 -4.82
N PHE A 423 -11.37 -12.08 -5.17
CA PHE A 423 -10.95 -11.84 -6.55
C PHE A 423 -9.62 -12.53 -6.91
N ASP A 424 -9.04 -13.32 -6.00
CA ASP A 424 -7.73 -13.94 -6.16
C ASP A 424 -7.81 -15.47 -6.22
N LEU A 425 -9.00 -16.03 -6.53
CA LEU A 425 -9.26 -17.47 -6.52
C LEU A 425 -8.37 -18.25 -7.50
N VAL A 426 -7.96 -17.65 -8.61
CA VAL A 426 -6.98 -18.27 -9.53
C VAL A 426 -5.64 -18.52 -8.84
N ALA A 427 -5.23 -17.64 -7.96
CA ALA A 427 -3.99 -17.83 -7.18
C ALA A 427 -4.14 -18.96 -6.17
N TYR A 428 -5.27 -19.01 -5.45
CA TYR A 428 -5.59 -20.10 -4.53
C TYR A 428 -5.71 -21.44 -5.27
N GLN A 429 -6.32 -21.46 -6.46
CA GLN A 429 -6.37 -22.66 -7.28
C GLN A 429 -4.96 -23.17 -7.58
N LYS A 430 -4.05 -22.33 -8.10
CA LYS A 430 -2.67 -22.73 -8.39
C LYS A 430 -1.92 -23.25 -7.16
N PHE A 431 -2.18 -22.67 -5.99
CA PHE A 431 -1.59 -23.15 -4.75
C PHE A 431 -2.13 -24.55 -4.40
N ASN A 432 -3.46 -24.75 -4.42
CA ASN A 432 -4.11 -26.01 -4.13
C ASN A 432 -3.75 -27.13 -5.14
N ASP A 433 -3.51 -26.78 -6.40
CA ASP A 433 -3.11 -27.70 -7.45
C ASP A 433 -1.58 -27.96 -7.47
N HIS A 434 -0.83 -27.39 -6.49
CA HIS A 434 0.64 -27.49 -6.37
C HIS A 434 1.41 -26.94 -7.60
N GLU A 435 0.83 -25.98 -8.29
CA GLU A 435 1.44 -25.31 -9.45
C GLU A 435 2.20 -24.03 -9.08
N MET A 436 2.12 -23.61 -7.80
CA MET A 436 2.76 -22.38 -7.35
C MET A 436 4.24 -22.64 -7.06
N THR A 437 5.11 -21.73 -7.53
CA THR A 437 6.55 -21.79 -7.32
C THR A 437 7.08 -20.46 -6.81
N ASP A 438 8.14 -20.50 -6.01
CA ASP A 438 8.83 -19.31 -5.54
C ASP A 438 9.92 -18.89 -6.56
N ILE A 439 9.81 -17.66 -7.05
CA ILE A 439 10.79 -17.06 -7.96
C ILE A 439 11.43 -15.87 -7.26
N ILE A 440 12.64 -16.07 -6.76
CA ILE A 440 13.41 -15.07 -6.01
C ILE A 440 14.49 -14.52 -6.95
N PRO A 441 14.66 -13.17 -7.06
CA PRO A 441 15.70 -12.60 -7.89
C PRO A 441 17.09 -12.95 -7.35
N THR A 442 18.02 -13.24 -8.27
CA THR A 442 19.43 -13.51 -7.90
C THR A 442 20.14 -12.19 -7.53
N ASP A 443 21.30 -12.31 -6.85
CA ASP A 443 22.09 -11.15 -6.49
C ASP A 443 22.61 -10.41 -7.74
N GLU A 444 22.92 -11.16 -8.82
CA GLU A 444 23.37 -10.59 -10.09
C GLU A 444 22.26 -9.78 -10.77
N GLN A 445 21.01 -10.28 -10.75
CA GLN A 445 19.85 -9.56 -11.31
C GLN A 445 19.61 -8.24 -10.57
N LEU A 446 19.67 -8.26 -9.23
CA LEU A 446 19.51 -7.06 -8.42
C LEU A 446 20.66 -6.09 -8.62
N ALA A 447 21.91 -6.56 -8.59
CA ALA A 447 23.10 -5.74 -8.82
C ALA A 447 23.08 -5.06 -10.20
N ALA A 448 22.67 -5.79 -11.25
CA ALA A 448 22.55 -5.25 -12.62
C ALA A 448 21.48 -4.15 -12.73
N SER A 449 20.40 -4.24 -11.95
CA SER A 449 19.39 -3.19 -11.89
C SER A 449 19.85 -1.98 -11.07
N ILE A 450 20.39 -2.22 -9.89
CA ILE A 450 20.89 -1.17 -8.97
C ILE A 450 22.05 -0.36 -9.62
N ALA A 451 22.89 -1.01 -10.42
CA ALA A 451 23.98 -0.32 -11.13
C ALA A 451 23.50 0.77 -12.11
N LYS A 452 22.21 0.77 -12.47
CA LYS A 452 21.59 1.76 -13.39
C LYS A 452 20.92 2.93 -12.67
N LEU A 453 21.02 3.00 -11.34
CA LEU A 453 20.42 4.08 -10.57
C LEU A 453 20.97 5.45 -10.99
N PRO A 454 20.14 6.50 -11.02
CA PRO A 454 20.57 7.85 -11.35
C PRO A 454 21.56 8.35 -10.29
N LYS A 455 22.59 9.06 -10.76
CA LYS A 455 23.55 9.75 -9.88
C LYS A 455 23.01 11.14 -9.57
N VAL A 456 22.51 11.32 -8.36
CA VAL A 456 22.08 12.63 -7.85
C VAL A 456 23.15 13.11 -6.89
N ALA A 457 23.61 14.35 -7.04
CA ALA A 457 24.51 14.97 -6.07
C ALA A 457 23.76 15.15 -4.74
N GLU A 458 24.33 14.63 -3.65
CA GLU A 458 23.78 14.76 -2.29
C GLU A 458 24.04 16.16 -1.72
#